data_edb66b5ca267c3a30ce8e18c18aedbc2
#
_entry.id   edb66b5ca267c3a30ce8e18c18aedbc2
#
_cell.length_a   1.000
_cell.length_b   1.000
_cell.length_c   1.000
_cell.angle_alpha   90.00
_cell.angle_beta   90.00
_cell.angle_gamma   90.00
#
_symmetry.space_group_name_H-M   'P 1'
#
loop_
_entity.id
_entity.type
_entity.pdbx_description
1 polymer ?
#
loop_
_entity_poly.entity_id
_entity_poly.type
_entity_poly.pdbx_seq_one_letter_code
_entity_poly.pdbx_strand_id
1 'polypeptide(L)'
;DLQPYFDMPVWSIKRPDYRHVSVACGEFANYSFGCTTEYRKVFAILREYLLDYWEHYDYMIDYLFLDYLIVLARKQNDYVNQAFNEIIPNNKNCDELLKVLGTTFDSSAWEMLKDNTALFKLTWKADFPQIVDGKKTYYGKMLNGELL
;
A
#
# COMPACT_ATOMS: atom_id res chain seq x y z
N ASP A 1 -11.23 8.41 8.99
CA ASP A 1 -12.22 7.40 8.60
C ASP A 1 -11.69 6.57 7.43
N LEU A 2 -11.58 5.24 7.61
CA LEU A 2 -11.10 4.29 6.60
C LEU A 2 -12.24 3.62 5.82
N GLN A 3 -13.50 3.86 6.20
CA GLN A 3 -14.66 3.20 5.62
C GLN A 3 -14.73 3.37 4.09
N PRO A 4 -14.57 4.57 3.52
CA PRO A 4 -14.61 4.74 2.07
C PRO A 4 -13.52 3.97 1.33
N TYR A 5 -12.37 3.72 1.99
CA TYR A 5 -11.29 2.91 1.43
C TYR A 5 -11.66 1.43 1.36
N PHE A 6 -12.34 0.91 2.39
CA PHE A 6 -12.75 -0.50 2.46
C PHE A 6 -14.07 -0.80 1.75
N ASP A 7 -14.83 0.23 1.36
CA ASP A 7 -16.08 0.06 0.60
C ASP A 7 -15.86 -0.23 -0.89
N MET A 8 -14.62 -0.10 -1.38
CA MET A 8 -14.29 -0.47 -2.75
C MET A 8 -14.40 -2.00 -2.95
N PRO A 9 -14.89 -2.47 -4.12
CA PRO A 9 -14.99 -3.89 -4.45
C PRO A 9 -13.71 -4.68 -4.22
N VAL A 10 -12.61 -4.15 -4.75
CA VAL A 10 -11.23 -4.48 -4.38
C VAL A 10 -10.59 -3.20 -3.90
N TRP A 11 -9.94 -3.24 -2.76
CA TRP A 11 -9.23 -2.08 -2.23
C TRP A 11 -7.73 -2.35 -2.17
N SER A 12 -6.96 -1.35 -2.54
CA SER A 12 -5.51 -1.31 -2.44
C SER A 12 -5.04 0.14 -2.44
N ILE A 13 -3.79 0.38 -2.06
CA ILE A 13 -3.18 1.69 -2.25
C ILE A 13 -2.89 1.86 -3.73
N LYS A 14 -3.53 2.87 -4.36
CA LYS A 14 -3.33 3.25 -5.76
C LYS A 14 -2.84 4.69 -5.84
N ARG A 15 -1.61 4.87 -6.33
CA ARG A 15 -0.91 6.15 -6.39
C ARG A 15 -0.79 6.60 -7.84
N PRO A 16 -1.61 7.55 -8.31
CA PRO A 16 -1.71 7.88 -9.74
C PRO A 16 -0.40 8.39 -10.35
N ASP A 17 0.41 9.10 -9.56
CA ASP A 17 1.68 9.69 -10.01
C ASP A 17 2.92 8.89 -9.56
N TYR A 18 2.71 7.68 -9.07
CA TYR A 18 3.78 6.87 -8.53
C TYR A 18 4.62 6.25 -9.64
N ARG A 19 5.85 6.72 -9.75
CA ARG A 19 6.86 6.19 -10.67
C ARG A 19 7.81 5.27 -9.92
N HIS A 20 7.40 4.04 -9.75
CA HIS A 20 8.25 3.00 -9.18
C HIS A 20 8.66 2.00 -10.26
N VAL A 21 9.84 1.39 -10.10
CA VAL A 21 10.34 0.33 -10.99
C VAL A 21 9.56 -0.99 -10.85
N SER A 22 8.66 -1.10 -9.87
CA SER A 22 7.78 -2.26 -9.71
C SER A 22 6.87 -2.42 -10.92
N VAL A 23 6.62 -3.67 -11.30
CA VAL A 23 5.68 -4.07 -12.36
C VAL A 23 4.25 -3.60 -12.07
N ALA A 24 3.89 -3.35 -10.81
CA ALA A 24 2.60 -2.80 -10.41
C ALA A 24 2.39 -1.34 -10.81
N CYS A 25 3.46 -0.59 -11.11
CA CYS A 25 3.42 0.80 -11.58
C CYS A 25 2.53 1.75 -10.75
N GLY A 26 2.40 1.49 -9.44
CA GLY A 26 1.52 2.27 -8.54
C GLY A 26 0.04 1.94 -8.64
N GLU A 27 -0.39 1.05 -9.52
CA GLU A 27 -1.79 0.66 -9.69
C GLU A 27 -2.37 -0.11 -8.50
N PHE A 28 -1.52 -0.75 -7.72
CA PHE A 28 -1.86 -1.45 -6.48
C PHE A 28 -0.63 -1.63 -5.59
N ALA A 29 -0.87 -1.99 -4.34
CA ALA A 29 0.17 -2.34 -3.36
C ALA A 29 -0.12 -3.73 -2.78
N ASN A 30 0.74 -4.72 -3.09
CA ASN A 30 0.57 -6.11 -2.67
C ASN A 30 0.57 -6.31 -1.14
N TYR A 31 1.16 -5.37 -0.40
CA TYR A 31 1.20 -5.39 1.07
C TYR A 31 -0.05 -4.80 1.73
N SER A 32 -0.97 -4.23 0.96
CA SER A 32 -2.19 -3.60 1.45
C SER A 32 -3.29 -3.74 0.41
N PHE A 33 -3.94 -4.91 0.37
CA PHE A 33 -5.08 -5.11 -0.50
C PHE A 33 -6.08 -6.11 0.09
N GLY A 34 -7.31 -6.02 -0.34
CA GLY A 34 -8.41 -6.88 0.08
C GLY A 34 -9.61 -6.72 -0.84
N CYS A 35 -10.70 -7.38 -0.51
CA CYS A 35 -11.95 -7.24 -1.24
C CYS A 35 -13.16 -7.40 -0.33
N THR A 36 -14.31 -6.93 -0.79
CA THR A 36 -15.60 -7.27 -0.19
C THR A 36 -15.94 -8.75 -0.43
N THR A 37 -16.89 -9.28 0.34
CA THR A 37 -17.33 -10.68 0.22
C THR A 37 -17.82 -11.02 -1.20
N GLU A 38 -18.43 -10.07 -1.89
CA GLU A 38 -18.92 -10.24 -3.27
C GLU A 38 -17.78 -10.46 -4.27
N TYR A 39 -16.63 -9.83 -4.02
CA TYR A 39 -15.44 -9.90 -4.89
C TYR A 39 -14.41 -10.95 -4.45
N ARG A 40 -14.74 -11.80 -3.46
CA ARG A 40 -13.84 -12.88 -2.99
C ARG A 40 -13.31 -13.79 -4.09
N LYS A 41 -14.02 -13.90 -5.23
CA LYS A 41 -13.60 -14.67 -6.41
C LYS A 41 -12.26 -14.14 -6.97
N VAL A 42 -11.97 -12.85 -6.84
CA VAL A 42 -10.65 -12.29 -7.24
C VAL A 42 -9.53 -13.03 -6.51
N PHE A 43 -9.64 -13.16 -5.19
CA PHE A 43 -8.62 -13.85 -4.38
C PHE A 43 -8.59 -15.36 -4.65
N ALA A 44 -9.72 -15.99 -4.95
CA ALA A 44 -9.76 -17.38 -5.35
C ALA A 44 -8.95 -17.59 -6.65
N ILE A 45 -9.12 -16.71 -7.63
CA ILE A 45 -8.37 -16.77 -8.89
C ILE A 45 -6.87 -16.52 -8.63
N LEU A 46 -6.50 -15.49 -7.86
CA LEU A 46 -5.11 -15.21 -7.52
C LEU A 46 -4.45 -16.39 -6.79
N ARG A 47 -5.21 -17.04 -5.90
CA ARG A 47 -4.75 -18.25 -5.20
C ARG A 47 -4.48 -19.39 -6.18
N GLU A 48 -5.34 -19.63 -7.18
CA GLU A 48 -5.11 -20.68 -8.17
C GLU A 48 -3.82 -20.41 -8.98
N TYR A 49 -3.55 -19.17 -9.40
CA TYR A 49 -2.28 -18.82 -10.04
C TYR A 49 -1.07 -19.08 -9.14
N LEU A 50 -1.21 -18.78 -7.84
CA LEU A 50 -0.16 -19.01 -6.86
C LEU A 50 0.10 -20.52 -6.66
N LEU A 51 -0.96 -21.32 -6.54
CA LEU A 51 -0.85 -22.77 -6.38
C LEU A 51 -0.25 -23.42 -7.62
N ASP A 52 -0.72 -23.05 -8.83
CA ASP A 52 -0.16 -23.54 -10.08
C ASP A 52 1.34 -23.28 -10.20
N TYR A 53 1.79 -22.08 -9.80
CA TYR A 53 3.21 -21.77 -9.74
C TYR A 53 3.97 -22.73 -8.80
N TRP A 54 3.49 -22.92 -7.56
CA TRP A 54 4.17 -23.75 -6.58
C TRP A 54 4.06 -25.27 -6.83
N GLU A 55 3.14 -25.68 -7.69
CA GLU A 55 3.10 -27.07 -8.19
C GLU A 55 4.24 -27.37 -9.15
N HIS A 56 4.75 -26.35 -9.84
CA HIS A 56 5.80 -26.51 -10.88
C HIS A 56 7.18 -26.05 -10.44
N TYR A 57 7.27 -25.16 -9.45
CA TYR A 57 8.52 -24.53 -9.01
C TYR A 57 8.62 -24.52 -7.49
N ASP A 58 9.80 -24.80 -6.94
CA ASP A 58 10.11 -24.81 -5.52
C ASP A 58 10.91 -23.58 -5.06
N TYR A 59 11.05 -22.58 -5.91
CA TYR A 59 11.78 -21.35 -5.63
C TYR A 59 11.00 -20.11 -6.07
N MET A 60 11.23 -18.99 -5.42
CA MET A 60 10.65 -17.70 -5.78
C MET A 60 11.59 -16.97 -6.76
N ILE A 61 11.06 -16.58 -7.92
CA ILE A 61 11.86 -15.97 -9.00
C ILE A 61 12.34 -14.57 -8.68
N ASP A 62 11.61 -13.83 -7.83
CA ASP A 62 11.91 -12.44 -7.49
C ASP A 62 11.23 -12.02 -6.19
N TYR A 63 11.76 -11.01 -5.51
CA TYR A 63 11.15 -10.40 -4.33
C TYR A 63 9.73 -9.85 -4.61
N LEU A 64 9.48 -9.37 -5.82
CA LEU A 64 8.19 -8.82 -6.27
C LEU A 64 7.28 -9.89 -6.91
N PHE A 65 7.52 -11.16 -6.63
CA PHE A 65 6.78 -12.29 -7.22
C PHE A 65 5.27 -12.11 -7.19
N LEU A 66 4.73 -11.66 -6.07
CA LEU A 66 3.28 -11.44 -5.94
C LEU A 66 2.77 -10.32 -6.86
N ASP A 67 3.55 -9.26 -7.09
CA ASP A 67 3.19 -8.21 -8.05
C ASP A 67 3.12 -8.76 -9.47
N TYR A 68 4.10 -9.59 -9.88
CA TYR A 68 4.09 -10.25 -11.19
C TYR A 68 2.88 -11.17 -11.36
N LEU A 69 2.56 -11.93 -10.34
CA LEU A 69 1.41 -12.85 -10.34
C LEU A 69 0.09 -12.08 -10.50
N ILE A 70 -0.11 -10.99 -9.75
CA ILE A 70 -1.30 -10.14 -9.88
C ILE A 70 -1.39 -9.54 -11.28
N VAL A 71 -0.29 -9.01 -11.81
CA VAL A 71 -0.26 -8.44 -13.17
C VAL A 71 -0.57 -9.52 -14.23
N LEU A 72 -0.03 -10.74 -14.07
CA LEU A 72 -0.34 -11.85 -14.94
C LEU A 72 -1.83 -12.21 -14.90
N ALA A 73 -2.38 -12.36 -13.71
CA ALA A 73 -3.80 -12.66 -13.52
C ALA A 73 -4.71 -11.58 -14.14
N ARG A 74 -4.36 -10.29 -13.98
CA ARG A 74 -5.08 -9.16 -14.63
C ARG A 74 -5.03 -9.27 -16.17
N LYS A 75 -3.91 -9.68 -16.74
CA LYS A 75 -3.78 -9.83 -18.19
C LYS A 75 -4.55 -11.02 -18.76
N GLN A 76 -4.75 -12.07 -17.98
CA GLN A 76 -5.35 -13.33 -18.44
C GLN A 76 -6.81 -13.50 -18.00
N ASN A 77 -7.30 -12.66 -17.10
CA ASN A 77 -8.63 -12.78 -16.52
C ASN A 77 -9.32 -11.42 -16.43
N ASP A 78 -10.34 -11.22 -17.28
CA ASP A 78 -11.08 -9.95 -17.37
C ASP A 78 -11.77 -9.58 -16.06
N TYR A 79 -12.27 -10.55 -15.30
CA TYR A 79 -12.92 -10.28 -14.01
C TYR A 79 -11.92 -9.70 -12.99
N VAL A 80 -10.71 -10.27 -12.92
CA VAL A 80 -9.64 -9.73 -12.06
C VAL A 80 -9.23 -8.36 -12.55
N ASN A 81 -9.04 -8.18 -13.86
CA ASN A 81 -8.63 -6.90 -14.42
C ASN A 81 -9.66 -5.80 -14.14
N GLN A 82 -10.93 -6.07 -14.34
CA GLN A 82 -12.01 -5.12 -14.06
C GLN A 82 -12.02 -4.71 -12.58
N ALA A 83 -11.96 -5.69 -11.67
CA ALA A 83 -11.98 -5.43 -10.23
C ALA A 83 -10.81 -4.52 -9.77
N PHE A 84 -9.61 -4.71 -10.32
CA PHE A 84 -8.47 -3.82 -10.03
C PHE A 84 -8.57 -2.46 -10.71
N ASN A 85 -9.21 -2.35 -11.88
CA ASN A 85 -9.41 -1.07 -12.56
C ASN A 85 -10.39 -0.17 -11.80
N GLU A 86 -11.32 -0.74 -11.04
CA GLU A 86 -12.29 -0.02 -10.21
C GLU A 86 -11.64 0.61 -8.96
N ILE A 87 -10.41 0.24 -8.61
CA ILE A 87 -9.69 0.90 -7.51
C ILE A 87 -9.45 2.37 -7.88
N ILE A 88 -10.01 3.28 -7.10
CA ILE A 88 -9.79 4.72 -7.28
C ILE A 88 -8.43 5.13 -6.71
N PRO A 89 -7.77 6.16 -7.27
CA PRO A 89 -6.56 6.74 -6.70
C PRO A 89 -6.77 7.19 -5.25
N ASN A 90 -5.84 6.79 -4.39
CA ASN A 90 -5.93 7.05 -2.94
C ASN A 90 -4.54 7.06 -2.30
N ASN A 91 -4.47 7.56 -1.06
CA ASN A 91 -3.24 7.55 -0.26
C ASN A 91 -2.01 8.08 -1.04
N LYS A 92 -2.15 9.22 -1.71
CA LYS A 92 -1.10 9.80 -2.57
C LYS A 92 0.22 10.06 -1.86
N ASN A 93 0.18 10.36 -0.55
CA ASN A 93 1.35 10.64 0.30
C ASN A 93 1.79 9.41 1.12
N CYS A 94 1.37 8.20 0.74
CA CYS A 94 1.61 6.96 1.49
C CYS A 94 3.09 6.77 1.92
N ASP A 95 4.04 7.16 1.07
CA ASP A 95 5.48 6.99 1.33
C ASP A 95 6.13 8.25 1.89
N GLU A 96 5.42 9.39 1.98
CA GLU A 96 6.03 10.68 2.32
C GLU A 96 6.31 10.84 3.82
N LEU A 97 5.45 10.30 4.70
CA LEU A 97 5.67 10.36 6.14
C LEU A 97 7.00 9.72 6.54
N LEU A 98 7.39 8.62 5.89
CA LEU A 98 8.65 7.94 6.18
C LEU A 98 9.87 8.86 5.98
N LYS A 99 9.83 9.76 4.99
CA LYS A 99 10.92 10.68 4.66
C LYS A 99 11.16 11.73 5.73
N VAL A 100 10.13 12.08 6.48
CA VAL A 100 10.17 13.13 7.53
C VAL A 100 10.04 12.57 8.93
N LEU A 101 9.89 11.27 9.10
CA LEU A 101 9.55 10.62 10.37
C LEU A 101 10.49 11.01 11.52
N GLY A 102 11.79 11.16 11.26
CA GLY A 102 12.82 11.56 12.22
C GLY A 102 13.06 13.07 12.33
N THR A 103 12.32 13.91 11.61
CA THR A 103 12.46 15.36 11.68
C THR A 103 11.51 15.99 12.70
N THR A 104 11.79 17.22 13.13
CA THR A 104 10.91 17.97 14.03
C THR A 104 9.51 18.11 13.42
N PHE A 105 8.50 17.85 14.25
CA PHE A 105 7.10 17.91 13.82
C PHE A 105 6.69 19.34 13.40
N ASP A 106 6.05 19.43 12.24
CA ASP A 106 5.40 20.63 11.72
C ASP A 106 3.92 20.33 11.46
N SER A 107 3.02 21.08 12.07
CA SER A 107 1.58 20.86 11.98
C SER A 107 1.03 21.16 10.59
N SER A 108 1.58 22.16 9.89
CA SER A 108 1.12 22.52 8.55
C SER A 108 1.53 21.46 7.52
N ALA A 109 2.78 20.97 7.63
CA ALA A 109 3.25 19.86 6.81
C ALA A 109 2.48 18.56 7.10
N TRP A 110 2.09 18.33 8.36
CA TRP A 110 1.25 17.19 8.73
C TRP A 110 -0.13 17.23 8.05
N GLU A 111 -0.79 18.38 8.04
CA GLU A 111 -2.08 18.52 7.32
C GLU A 111 -1.93 18.26 5.82
N MET A 112 -0.83 18.69 5.21
CA MET A 112 -0.54 18.38 3.80
C MET A 112 -0.27 16.89 3.57
N LEU A 113 0.40 16.21 4.50
CA LEU A 113 0.65 14.76 4.40
C LEU A 113 -0.65 13.96 4.48
N LYS A 114 -1.60 14.37 5.33
CA LYS A 114 -2.91 13.72 5.48
C LYS A 114 -3.83 13.94 4.28
N ASP A 115 -3.57 14.93 3.44
CA ASP A 115 -4.44 15.21 2.29
C ASP A 115 -4.58 13.96 1.40
N ASN A 116 -5.81 13.48 1.25
CA ASN A 116 -6.15 12.23 0.54
C ASN A 116 -5.26 11.04 0.94
N THR A 117 -4.84 10.96 2.23
CA THR A 117 -3.94 9.92 2.72
C THR A 117 -4.34 9.50 4.12
N ALA A 118 -4.92 8.33 4.25
CA ALA A 118 -5.33 7.72 5.52
C ALA A 118 -4.34 6.62 5.98
N LEU A 119 -3.54 6.09 5.05
CA LEU A 119 -2.59 5.00 5.32
C LEU A 119 -1.19 5.42 4.89
N PHE A 120 -0.23 5.25 5.79
CA PHE A 120 1.18 5.52 5.54
C PHE A 120 2.00 4.23 5.61
N LYS A 121 2.87 4.04 4.61
CA LYS A 121 3.85 2.95 4.62
C LYS A 121 5.06 3.37 5.44
N LEU A 122 5.31 2.66 6.52
CA LEU A 122 6.48 2.86 7.37
C LEU A 122 7.51 1.75 7.15
N THR A 123 8.63 1.81 7.88
CA THR A 123 9.67 0.77 7.88
C THR A 123 10.02 0.38 9.30
N TRP A 124 10.39 -0.88 9.49
CA TRP A 124 11.01 -1.38 10.71
C TRP A 124 12.54 -1.42 10.63
N LYS A 125 13.11 -1.08 9.44
CA LYS A 125 14.55 -1.21 9.14
C LYS A 125 15.38 0.00 9.57
N ALA A 126 14.75 1.04 10.11
CA ALA A 126 15.43 2.25 10.54
C ALA A 126 14.90 2.73 11.89
N ASP A 127 15.80 3.22 12.72
CA ASP A 127 15.47 3.89 13.96
C ASP A 127 15.32 5.39 13.72
N PHE A 128 14.36 6.00 14.41
CA PHE A 128 14.10 7.42 14.31
C PHE A 128 14.17 8.08 15.69
N PRO A 129 14.79 9.26 15.82
CA PRO A 129 14.80 9.99 17.07
C PRO A 129 13.37 10.44 17.44
N GLN A 130 13.03 10.37 18.72
CA GLN A 130 11.76 10.90 19.21
C GLN A 130 11.79 12.42 19.42
N ILE A 131 12.98 12.97 19.69
CA ILE A 131 13.23 14.38 19.98
C ILE A 131 14.45 14.82 19.20
N VAL A 132 14.36 16.00 18.57
CA VAL A 132 15.47 16.71 17.89
C VAL A 132 15.40 18.17 18.36
N ASP A 133 16.52 18.70 18.81
CA ASP A 133 16.65 20.09 19.31
C ASP A 133 15.58 20.46 20.38
N GLY A 134 15.28 19.52 21.28
CA GLY A 134 14.29 19.69 22.34
C GLY A 134 12.82 19.63 21.89
N LYS A 135 12.55 19.37 20.61
CA LYS A 135 11.20 19.27 20.04
C LYS A 135 10.89 17.86 19.63
N LYS A 136 9.62 17.45 19.78
CA LYS A 136 9.15 16.14 19.30
C LYS A 136 9.24 16.05 17.77
N THR A 137 9.66 14.89 17.29
CA THR A 137 9.63 14.54 15.87
C THR A 137 8.25 13.99 15.49
N TYR A 138 8.01 13.73 14.20
CA TYR A 138 6.82 12.97 13.76
C TYR A 138 6.79 11.59 14.44
N TYR A 139 7.92 10.90 14.51
CA TYR A 139 8.03 9.61 15.19
C TYR A 139 7.69 9.71 16.68
N GLY A 140 8.24 10.72 17.38
CA GLY A 140 7.96 10.93 18.78
C GLY A 140 6.47 11.23 19.05
N LYS A 141 5.80 12.00 18.19
CA LYS A 141 4.36 12.23 18.29
C LYS A 141 3.54 10.98 17.99
N MET A 142 3.93 10.20 16.97
CA MET A 142 3.26 8.96 16.61
C MET A 142 3.27 7.95 17.77
N LEU A 143 4.42 7.73 18.41
CA LEU A 143 4.54 6.81 19.55
C LEU A 143 3.71 7.23 20.75
N ASN A 144 3.46 8.52 20.93
CA ASN A 144 2.62 9.05 22.01
C ASN A 144 1.12 9.15 21.63
N GLY A 145 0.72 8.69 20.45
CA GLY A 145 -0.67 8.79 19.97
C GLY A 145 -1.12 10.23 19.66
N GLU A 146 -0.19 11.15 19.42
CA GLU A 146 -0.47 12.57 19.20
C GLU A 146 -0.70 12.94 17.72
N LEU A 147 -0.61 11.98 16.82
CA LEU A 147 -0.86 12.16 15.36
C LEU A 147 -2.24 11.64 14.93
N LEU A 148 -3.03 11.09 15.84
CA LEU A 148 -4.37 10.54 15.61
C LEU A 148 -5.44 11.62 15.69
#